data_e07fb73842095a1a6fd07601aecd6fc3
#
_entry.id   e07fb73842095a1a6fd07601aecd6fc3
#
_cell.length_a   1.000
_cell.length_b   1.000
_cell.length_c   1.000
_cell.angle_alpha   90.00
_cell.angle_beta   90.00
_cell.angle_gamma   90.00
#
_symmetry.space_group_name_H-M   'P 1'
#
loop_
_entity.id
_entity.type
_entity.pdbx_description
1 polymer ?
#
loop_
_entity_poly.entity_id
_entity_poly.type
_entity_poly.pdbx_seq_one_letter_code
_entity_poly.pdbx_strand_id
1 'polypeptide(L)'
;EKLEEHFESPEHAINVIRRMLHVSGMVLDNASPAVLGHLSKNIRIAVLKTPLVDEDVGIAASIRIVNPQSLKKCDFVDGGTATEEMLDFLAECLRYGISICVAGATSSGKTTLAGWLLTTIPDNKRIFTIENGSRELALVREKDGKVTNSVIHTLTRFSENEKQNIDQDMLLDMALRFNPEIICVGEMRSSEAYTAQESARTG
;
A
#
# COMPACT_ATOMS: atom_id res chain seq x y z
N GLU A 1 3.34 -17.31 -14.83
CA GLU A 1 3.75 -18.72 -14.90
C GLU A 1 2.64 -19.55 -14.28
N LYS A 2 2.24 -20.65 -14.95
CA LYS A 2 1.22 -21.58 -14.44
C LYS A 2 1.94 -22.67 -13.62
N LEU A 3 1.52 -22.86 -12.37
CA LEU A 3 2.07 -23.90 -11.53
C LEU A 3 1.53 -25.29 -11.95
N GLU A 4 2.30 -26.34 -11.70
CA GLU A 4 1.88 -27.73 -11.90
C GLU A 4 0.96 -28.20 -10.76
N GLU A 5 1.15 -27.61 -9.55
CA GLU A 5 0.32 -27.90 -8.39
C GLU A 5 -1.09 -27.35 -8.58
N HIS A 6 -2.07 -28.14 -8.18
CA HIS A 6 -3.47 -27.78 -8.27
C HIS A 6 -4.24 -28.31 -7.05
N PHE A 7 -5.40 -27.71 -6.80
CA PHE A 7 -6.31 -28.22 -5.79
C PHE A 7 -7.03 -29.48 -6.32
N GLU A 8 -7.27 -30.44 -5.44
CA GLU A 8 -7.94 -31.70 -5.77
C GLU A 8 -9.40 -31.48 -6.25
N SER A 9 -10.05 -30.44 -5.75
CA SER A 9 -11.41 -30.05 -6.10
C SER A 9 -11.69 -28.60 -5.79
N PRO A 10 -12.74 -27.98 -6.37
CA PRO A 10 -13.20 -26.64 -5.98
C PRO A 10 -13.51 -26.52 -4.47
N GLU A 11 -14.09 -27.56 -3.87
CA GLU A 11 -14.36 -27.60 -2.43
C GLU A 11 -13.08 -27.58 -1.59
N HIS A 12 -12.04 -28.32 -2.03
CA HIS A 12 -10.74 -28.30 -1.37
C HIS A 12 -10.15 -26.88 -1.41
N ALA A 13 -10.17 -26.21 -2.55
CA ALA A 13 -9.71 -24.82 -2.69
C ALA A 13 -10.48 -23.87 -1.77
N ILE A 14 -11.81 -23.96 -1.72
CA ILE A 14 -12.66 -23.16 -0.84
C ILE A 14 -12.27 -23.35 0.63
N ASN A 15 -12.06 -24.61 1.05
CA ASN A 15 -11.73 -24.91 2.44
C ASN A 15 -10.35 -24.39 2.85
N VAL A 16 -9.37 -24.47 1.96
CA VAL A 16 -8.02 -23.92 2.19
C VAL A 16 -8.10 -22.40 2.36
N ILE A 17 -8.73 -21.71 1.41
CA ILE A 17 -8.87 -20.25 1.47
C ILE A 17 -9.67 -19.80 2.69
N ARG A 18 -10.77 -20.49 3.05
CA ARG A 18 -11.52 -20.20 4.28
C ARG A 18 -10.66 -20.28 5.54
N ARG A 19 -9.80 -21.30 5.64
CA ARG A 19 -8.89 -21.41 6.80
C ARG A 19 -7.92 -20.24 6.87
N MET A 20 -7.37 -19.81 5.73
CA MET A 20 -6.49 -18.64 5.68
C MET A 20 -7.23 -17.37 6.13
N LEU A 21 -8.45 -17.14 5.64
CA LEU A 21 -9.26 -15.99 6.01
C LEU A 21 -9.67 -16.01 7.50
N HIS A 22 -10.02 -17.19 8.02
CA HIS A 22 -10.44 -17.35 9.42
C HIS A 22 -9.34 -16.94 10.41
N VAL A 23 -8.07 -17.26 10.11
CA VAL A 23 -6.92 -16.83 10.95
C VAL A 23 -6.84 -15.31 11.05
N SER A 24 -7.31 -14.61 10.04
CA SER A 24 -7.33 -13.12 9.99
C SER A 24 -8.67 -12.51 10.40
N GLY A 25 -9.60 -13.34 10.91
CA GLY A 25 -10.93 -12.89 11.37
C GLY A 25 -11.89 -12.53 10.23
N MET A 26 -11.58 -12.91 8.99
CA MET A 26 -12.44 -12.65 7.82
C MET A 26 -13.38 -13.82 7.55
N VAL A 27 -14.61 -13.51 7.14
CA VAL A 27 -15.65 -14.49 6.83
C VAL A 27 -15.89 -14.54 5.32
N LEU A 28 -15.92 -15.75 4.77
CA LEU A 28 -16.29 -16.02 3.39
C LEU A 28 -17.43 -17.05 3.38
N ASP A 29 -18.62 -16.60 3.07
CA ASP A 29 -19.82 -17.45 3.03
C ASP A 29 -20.71 -17.10 1.81
N ASN A 30 -21.96 -17.54 1.83
CA ASN A 30 -22.90 -17.23 0.74
C ASN A 30 -23.49 -15.82 0.84
N ALA A 31 -23.50 -15.22 2.02
CA ALA A 31 -23.93 -13.84 2.22
C ALA A 31 -22.82 -12.85 1.86
N SER A 32 -21.55 -13.26 2.08
CA SER A 32 -20.36 -12.49 1.76
C SER A 32 -19.45 -13.28 0.82
N PRO A 33 -19.82 -13.41 -0.48
CA PRO A 33 -19.07 -14.22 -1.44
C PRO A 33 -17.82 -13.52 -1.99
N ALA A 34 -17.57 -12.27 -1.62
CA ALA A 34 -16.39 -11.48 -1.95
C ALA A 34 -15.70 -10.99 -0.68
N VAL A 35 -14.40 -11.19 -0.58
CA VAL A 35 -13.59 -10.73 0.55
C VAL A 35 -12.36 -10.01 0.04
N LEU A 36 -12.12 -8.83 0.57
CA LEU A 36 -10.90 -8.07 0.38
C LEU A 36 -10.29 -7.78 1.76
N GLY A 37 -9.07 -8.22 1.99
CA GLY A 37 -8.45 -8.05 3.31
C GLY A 37 -6.98 -8.40 3.38
N HIS A 38 -6.50 -8.67 4.59
CA HIS A 38 -5.09 -8.93 4.89
C HIS A 38 -4.95 -10.23 5.68
N LEU A 39 -4.07 -11.10 5.21
CA LEU A 39 -3.65 -12.28 5.98
C LEU A 39 -2.58 -11.91 7.01
N SER A 40 -1.80 -10.89 6.72
CA SER A 40 -0.81 -10.30 7.63
C SER A 40 -0.52 -8.85 7.21
N LYS A 41 0.37 -8.16 7.94
CA LYS A 41 0.77 -6.77 7.61
C LYS A 41 1.21 -6.58 6.16
N ASN A 42 1.82 -7.61 5.57
CA ASN A 42 2.44 -7.54 4.24
C ASN A 42 1.74 -8.46 3.21
N ILE A 43 0.64 -9.10 3.55
CA ILE A 43 -0.04 -10.04 2.64
C ILE A 43 -1.49 -9.60 2.47
N ARG A 44 -1.80 -9.14 1.28
CA ARG A 44 -3.17 -8.87 0.85
C ARG A 44 -3.80 -10.11 0.25
N ILE A 45 -5.10 -10.26 0.45
CA ILE A 45 -5.90 -11.26 -0.23
C ILE A 45 -7.19 -10.65 -0.77
N ALA A 46 -7.50 -10.99 -2.01
CA ALA A 46 -8.79 -10.72 -2.62
C ALA A 46 -9.40 -12.07 -3.04
N VAL A 47 -10.62 -12.32 -2.65
CA VAL A 47 -11.30 -13.60 -2.89
C VAL A 47 -12.68 -13.36 -3.48
N LEU A 48 -13.02 -14.13 -4.49
CA LEU A 48 -14.36 -14.24 -5.06
C LEU A 48 -14.77 -15.71 -5.01
N LYS A 49 -15.98 -15.98 -4.53
CA LYS A 49 -16.58 -17.31 -4.44
C LYS A 49 -17.86 -17.35 -5.29
N THR A 50 -18.32 -18.54 -5.67
CA THR A 50 -19.65 -18.76 -6.23
C THR A 50 -20.71 -18.07 -5.36
N PRO A 51 -21.66 -17.28 -5.91
CA PRO A 51 -22.04 -17.19 -7.34
C PRO A 51 -21.30 -16.13 -8.16
N LEU A 52 -20.24 -15.50 -7.66
CA LEU A 52 -19.48 -14.46 -8.39
C LEU A 52 -18.48 -15.05 -9.38
N VAL A 53 -18.16 -16.32 -9.26
CA VAL A 53 -17.36 -17.10 -10.19
C VAL A 53 -18.14 -18.36 -10.58
N ASP A 54 -17.79 -18.99 -11.69
CA ASP A 54 -18.44 -20.17 -12.19
C ASP A 54 -18.36 -21.34 -11.18
N GLU A 55 -19.37 -22.22 -11.20
CA GLU A 55 -19.48 -23.32 -10.23
C GLU A 55 -18.33 -24.33 -10.34
N ASP A 56 -17.84 -24.57 -11.55
CA ASP A 56 -16.70 -25.45 -11.82
C ASP A 56 -15.37 -24.88 -11.34
N VAL A 57 -15.25 -23.57 -11.21
CA VAL A 57 -14.11 -22.87 -10.60
C VAL A 57 -14.25 -22.82 -9.08
N GLY A 58 -15.46 -22.55 -8.57
CA GLY A 58 -15.84 -22.50 -7.18
C GLY A 58 -15.28 -21.29 -6.42
N ILE A 59 -14.01 -20.96 -6.57
CA ILE A 59 -13.32 -19.86 -5.90
C ILE A 59 -12.17 -19.31 -6.74
N ALA A 60 -12.01 -17.99 -6.74
CA ALA A 60 -10.84 -17.29 -7.27
C ALA A 60 -10.20 -16.47 -6.15
N ALA A 61 -8.90 -16.59 -5.97
CA ALA A 61 -8.16 -15.86 -4.96
C ALA A 61 -6.90 -15.22 -5.57
N SER A 62 -6.66 -13.95 -5.22
CA SER A 62 -5.42 -13.24 -5.53
C SER A 62 -4.71 -12.92 -4.22
N ILE A 63 -3.51 -13.45 -4.05
CA ILE A 63 -2.67 -13.21 -2.88
C ILE A 63 -1.46 -12.38 -3.33
N ARG A 64 -1.34 -11.19 -2.77
CA ARG A 64 -0.21 -10.29 -3.02
C ARG A 64 0.66 -10.19 -1.78
N ILE A 65 1.89 -10.69 -1.89
CA ILE A 65 2.89 -10.53 -0.85
C ILE A 65 3.64 -9.24 -1.14
N VAL A 66 3.52 -8.28 -0.23
CA VAL A 66 4.25 -7.02 -0.31
C VAL A 66 5.52 -7.18 0.50
N ASN A 67 6.65 -7.21 -0.21
CA ASN A 67 7.97 -7.20 0.41
C ASN A 67 8.58 -5.82 0.10
N PRO A 68 8.39 -4.83 0.98
CA PRO A 68 8.95 -3.50 0.74
C PRO A 68 10.47 -3.60 0.76
N GLN A 69 11.07 -3.64 -0.43
CA GLN A 69 12.51 -3.55 -0.60
C GLN A 69 12.85 -2.07 -0.78
N SER A 70 13.73 -1.54 0.04
CA SER A 70 14.32 -0.23 -0.22
C SER A 70 15.35 -0.37 -1.33
N LEU A 71 14.98 -0.02 -2.56
CA LEU A 71 15.93 0.10 -3.66
C LEU A 71 16.88 1.26 -3.39
N LYS A 72 18.12 1.07 -3.83
CA LYS A 72 19.14 2.12 -3.81
C LYS A 72 19.07 2.94 -5.10
N LYS A 73 19.66 4.12 -5.11
CA LYS A 73 19.74 4.98 -6.27
C LYS A 73 20.34 4.26 -7.49
N CYS A 74 21.40 3.46 -7.29
CA CYS A 74 22.02 2.70 -8.36
C CYS A 74 21.06 1.69 -9.02
N ASP A 75 20.14 1.09 -8.29
CA ASP A 75 19.22 0.10 -8.85
C ASP A 75 18.29 0.73 -9.91
N PHE A 76 17.91 2.00 -9.75
CA PHE A 76 17.14 2.75 -10.74
C PHE A 76 17.97 3.13 -11.97
N VAL A 77 19.24 3.50 -11.75
CA VAL A 77 20.16 3.88 -12.82
C VAL A 77 20.56 2.66 -13.66
N ASP A 78 20.98 1.58 -13.00
CA ASP A 78 21.41 0.34 -13.64
C ASP A 78 20.24 -0.35 -14.37
N GLY A 79 19.02 -0.23 -13.81
CA GLY A 79 17.78 -0.70 -14.43
C GLY A 79 17.27 0.20 -15.58
N GLY A 80 17.92 1.31 -15.88
CA GLY A 80 17.54 2.25 -16.94
C GLY A 80 16.23 3.00 -16.68
N THR A 81 15.78 3.05 -15.41
CA THR A 81 14.53 3.72 -15.03
C THR A 81 14.68 5.24 -15.04
N ALA A 82 15.81 5.76 -14.56
CA ALA A 82 16.11 7.19 -14.51
C ALA A 82 17.62 7.40 -14.49
N THR A 83 18.08 8.57 -14.93
CA THR A 83 19.49 8.96 -14.75
C THR A 83 19.74 9.41 -13.32
N GLU A 84 21.00 9.39 -12.93
CA GLU A 84 21.41 9.87 -11.59
C GLU A 84 20.99 11.32 -11.37
N GLU A 85 21.18 12.18 -12.36
CA GLU A 85 20.80 13.60 -12.33
C GLU A 85 19.29 13.79 -12.14
N MET A 86 18.45 12.99 -12.82
CA MET A 86 16.98 13.02 -12.61
C MET A 86 16.59 12.69 -11.18
N LEU A 87 17.22 11.66 -10.62
CA LEU A 87 16.94 11.24 -9.25
C LEU A 87 17.38 12.29 -8.24
N ASP A 88 18.54 12.91 -8.43
CA ASP A 88 19.02 14.01 -7.58
C ASP A 88 18.10 15.22 -7.66
N PHE A 89 17.68 15.58 -8.86
CA PHE A 89 16.73 16.67 -9.05
C PHE A 89 15.41 16.44 -8.30
N LEU A 90 14.84 15.23 -8.40
CA LEU A 90 13.61 14.89 -7.69
C LEU A 90 13.81 14.91 -6.16
N ALA A 91 14.93 14.41 -5.67
CA ALA A 91 15.25 14.44 -4.24
C ALA A 91 15.39 15.89 -3.73
N GLU A 92 16.03 16.77 -4.50
CA GLU A 92 16.12 18.19 -4.16
C GLU A 92 14.74 18.88 -4.20
N CYS A 93 13.92 18.61 -5.22
CA CYS A 93 12.54 19.11 -5.26
C CYS A 93 11.78 18.77 -3.97
N LEU A 94 11.86 17.50 -3.53
CA LEU A 94 11.19 17.05 -2.32
C LEU A 94 11.75 17.75 -1.06
N ARG A 95 13.06 17.98 -0.97
CA ARG A 95 13.69 18.70 0.13
C ARG A 95 13.24 20.17 0.23
N TYR A 96 12.98 20.80 -0.91
CA TYR A 96 12.48 22.18 -0.98
C TYR A 96 10.95 22.28 -0.83
N GLY A 97 10.27 21.19 -0.46
CA GLY A 97 8.83 21.19 -0.22
C GLY A 97 7.99 21.19 -1.49
N ILE A 98 8.56 20.82 -2.64
CA ILE A 98 7.80 20.70 -3.88
C ILE A 98 7.01 19.41 -3.85
N SER A 99 5.70 19.51 -4.03
CA SER A 99 4.81 18.35 -4.12
C SER A 99 5.08 17.56 -5.41
N ILE A 100 5.25 16.25 -5.29
CA ILE A 100 5.56 15.35 -6.40
C ILE A 100 4.42 14.36 -6.58
N CYS A 101 3.91 14.24 -7.80
CA CYS A 101 2.94 13.23 -8.20
C CYS A 101 3.62 12.20 -9.11
N VAL A 102 3.60 10.93 -8.70
CA VAL A 102 4.13 9.81 -9.50
C VAL A 102 2.98 9.08 -10.18
N ALA A 103 2.86 9.25 -11.50
CA ALA A 103 1.80 8.67 -12.30
C ALA A 103 2.35 7.60 -13.27
N GLY A 104 1.53 6.62 -13.62
CA GLY A 104 1.89 5.55 -14.58
C GLY A 104 0.99 4.33 -14.46
N ALA A 105 1.18 3.36 -15.34
CA ALA A 105 0.42 2.11 -15.38
C ALA A 105 0.61 1.26 -14.10
N THR A 106 -0.25 0.30 -13.89
CA THR A 106 -0.07 -0.71 -12.82
C THR A 106 1.26 -1.44 -13.00
N SER A 107 1.95 -1.71 -11.90
CA SER A 107 3.26 -2.38 -11.87
C SER A 107 4.41 -1.63 -12.58
N SER A 108 4.27 -0.33 -12.85
CA SER A 108 5.33 0.49 -13.45
C SER A 108 6.38 1.02 -12.47
N GLY A 109 6.36 0.59 -11.21
CA GLY A 109 7.34 1.00 -10.20
C GLY A 109 7.03 2.32 -9.47
N LYS A 110 5.81 2.87 -9.58
CA LYS A 110 5.42 4.13 -8.92
C LYS A 110 5.71 4.15 -7.42
N THR A 111 5.18 3.15 -6.69
CA THR A 111 5.37 3.03 -5.24
C THR A 111 6.84 2.84 -4.87
N THR A 112 7.59 2.14 -5.73
CA THR A 112 9.03 1.91 -5.54
C THR A 112 9.82 3.21 -5.65
N LEU A 113 9.54 4.03 -6.67
CA LEU A 113 10.17 5.34 -6.83
C LEU A 113 9.79 6.30 -5.70
N ALA A 114 8.50 6.38 -5.36
CA ALA A 114 8.01 7.20 -4.26
C ALA A 114 8.66 6.77 -2.92
N GLY A 115 8.74 5.46 -2.67
CA GLY A 115 9.41 4.91 -1.48
C GLY A 115 10.88 5.32 -1.42
N TRP A 116 11.62 5.20 -2.53
CA TRP A 116 13.01 5.64 -2.59
C TRP A 116 13.14 7.14 -2.32
N LEU A 117 12.34 7.98 -2.96
CA LEU A 117 12.35 9.44 -2.72
C LEU A 117 12.15 9.77 -1.24
N LEU A 118 11.22 9.10 -0.57
CA LEU A 118 10.98 9.31 0.87
C LEU A 118 12.18 8.88 1.73
N THR A 119 13.02 7.94 1.27
CA THR A 119 14.26 7.60 1.98
C THR A 119 15.31 8.71 1.91
N THR A 120 15.19 9.67 1.00
CA THR A 120 16.12 10.83 0.91
C THR A 120 15.83 11.92 1.94
N ILE A 121 14.68 11.85 2.61
CA ILE A 121 14.25 12.82 3.62
C ILE A 121 15.12 12.66 4.87
N PRO A 122 15.64 13.77 5.45
CA PRO A 122 16.42 13.74 6.70
C PRO A 122 15.63 13.19 7.89
N ASP A 123 16.33 12.54 8.83
CA ASP A 123 15.72 11.89 9.99
C ASP A 123 14.98 12.83 10.95
N ASN A 124 15.33 14.12 10.94
CA ASN A 124 14.67 15.14 11.75
C ASN A 124 13.36 15.66 11.16
N LYS A 125 12.96 15.16 9.98
CA LYS A 125 11.69 15.50 9.34
C LYS A 125 10.67 14.41 9.58
N ARG A 126 9.44 14.82 9.90
CA ARG A 126 8.34 13.88 10.12
C ARG A 126 7.65 13.55 8.82
N ILE A 127 7.53 12.26 8.53
CA ILE A 127 6.81 11.71 7.38
C ILE A 127 5.52 11.07 7.88
N PHE A 128 4.40 11.41 7.26
CA PHE A 128 3.11 10.76 7.48
C PHE A 128 2.69 10.04 6.21
N THR A 129 2.48 8.72 6.27
CA THR A 129 2.03 7.95 5.10
C THR A 129 0.59 7.50 5.27
N ILE A 130 -0.18 7.60 4.20
CA ILE A 130 -1.55 7.11 4.10
C ILE A 130 -1.57 6.06 3.02
N GLU A 131 -1.72 4.80 3.41
CA GLU A 131 -1.68 3.66 2.49
C GLU A 131 -3.01 2.91 2.51
N ASN A 132 -3.43 2.43 1.33
CA ASN A 132 -4.72 1.76 1.20
C ASN A 132 -4.57 0.27 1.49
N GLY A 133 -5.01 -0.10 2.67
CA GLY A 133 -5.20 -1.49 3.07
C GLY A 133 -3.92 -2.30 3.36
N SER A 134 -2.73 -1.98 2.87
CA SER A 134 -1.47 -2.65 3.25
C SER A 134 -0.29 -1.71 3.21
N ARG A 135 0.69 -1.98 4.07
CA ARG A 135 1.93 -1.24 4.11
C ARG A 135 2.84 -1.64 2.94
N GLU A 136 3.01 -0.75 1.99
CA GLU A 136 3.93 -0.91 0.85
C GLU A 136 5.25 -0.15 1.06
N LEU A 137 5.25 0.86 1.94
CA LEU A 137 6.41 1.69 2.22
C LEU A 137 7.13 1.23 3.50
N ALA A 138 8.43 0.97 3.41
CA ALA A 138 9.31 0.63 4.54
C ALA A 138 10.27 1.80 4.78
N LEU A 139 9.85 2.77 5.59
CA LEU A 139 10.59 4.01 5.79
C LEU A 139 11.26 4.12 7.17
N VAL A 140 10.92 3.22 8.10
CA VAL A 140 11.50 3.23 9.44
C VAL A 140 12.98 2.86 9.35
N ARG A 141 13.83 3.70 9.94
CA ARG A 141 15.28 3.49 10.02
C ARG A 141 15.64 3.16 11.45
N GLU A 142 16.47 2.16 11.59
CA GLU A 142 16.96 1.73 12.88
C GLU A 142 18.49 1.73 12.89
N LYS A 143 19.05 2.20 14.00
CA LYS A 143 20.47 2.11 14.29
C LYS A 143 20.64 1.66 15.74
N ASP A 144 21.42 0.61 15.95
CA ASP A 144 21.67 0.03 17.27
C ASP A 144 20.37 -0.31 18.05
N GLY A 145 19.37 -0.86 17.33
CA GLY A 145 18.06 -1.22 17.89
C GLY A 145 17.15 -0.04 18.28
N LYS A 146 17.49 1.17 17.86
CA LYS A 146 16.69 2.38 18.10
C LYS A 146 16.22 2.99 16.78
N VAL A 147 14.96 3.39 16.73
CA VAL A 147 14.42 4.14 15.59
C VAL A 147 15.05 5.53 15.57
N THR A 148 15.58 5.93 14.41
CA THR A 148 16.31 7.22 14.26
C THR A 148 15.46 8.29 13.57
N ASN A 149 14.46 7.92 12.80
CA ASN A 149 13.64 8.87 12.06
C ASN A 149 12.19 8.93 12.57
N SER A 150 11.44 9.98 12.19
CA SER A 150 10.05 10.17 12.57
C SER A 150 9.13 9.80 11.42
N VAL A 151 8.53 8.61 11.46
CA VAL A 151 7.58 8.16 10.44
C VAL A 151 6.30 7.65 11.10
N ILE A 152 5.17 8.18 10.68
CA ILE A 152 3.84 7.71 11.08
C ILE A 152 3.22 7.01 9.87
N HIS A 153 3.12 5.69 9.94
CA HIS A 153 2.46 4.89 8.92
C HIS A 153 0.99 4.68 9.28
N THR A 154 0.09 5.07 8.41
CA THR A 154 -1.34 4.81 8.58
C THR A 154 -1.91 3.97 7.44
N LEU A 155 -2.98 3.25 7.75
CA LEU A 155 -3.67 2.38 6.80
C LEU A 155 -5.16 2.69 6.84
N THR A 156 -5.80 2.72 5.67
CA THR A 156 -7.26 2.72 5.61
C THR A 156 -7.81 1.42 6.19
N ARG A 157 -8.98 1.49 6.77
CA ARG A 157 -9.68 0.33 7.31
C ARG A 157 -11.14 0.37 6.92
N PHE A 158 -11.59 -0.65 6.22
CA PHE A 158 -12.99 -0.87 5.92
C PHE A 158 -13.59 -1.86 6.93
N SER A 159 -14.80 -1.57 7.40
CA SER A 159 -15.56 -2.36 8.36
C SER A 159 -16.92 -2.67 7.77
N GLU A 160 -17.56 -3.76 8.21
CA GLU A 160 -18.96 -4.06 7.90
C GLU A 160 -19.92 -2.93 8.34
N ASN A 161 -19.55 -2.23 9.39
CA ASN A 161 -20.24 -1.01 9.81
C ASN A 161 -19.57 0.20 9.14
N GLU A 162 -20.21 0.77 8.13
CA GLU A 162 -19.70 1.93 7.37
C GLU A 162 -19.28 3.11 8.25
N LYS A 163 -19.95 3.31 9.41
CA LYS A 163 -19.59 4.37 10.37
C LYS A 163 -18.24 4.16 11.06
N GLN A 164 -17.67 2.98 10.93
CA GLN A 164 -16.35 2.64 11.47
C GLN A 164 -15.26 2.59 10.39
N ASN A 165 -15.61 2.93 9.17
CA ASN A 165 -14.64 3.05 8.08
C ASN A 165 -13.67 4.19 8.39
N ILE A 166 -12.41 3.93 8.11
CA ILE A 166 -11.34 4.91 8.12
C ILE A 166 -10.81 4.98 6.70
N ASP A 167 -11.22 6.01 5.99
CA ASP A 167 -10.82 6.27 4.61
C ASP A 167 -9.57 7.18 4.52
N GLN A 168 -9.16 7.48 3.31
CA GLN A 168 -7.99 8.31 3.07
C GLN A 168 -8.25 9.77 3.43
N ASP A 169 -9.46 10.27 3.19
CA ASP A 169 -9.81 11.66 3.50
C ASP A 169 -9.74 11.92 5.00
N MET A 170 -10.29 11.01 5.82
CA MET A 170 -10.20 11.09 7.28
C MET A 170 -8.73 11.04 7.75
N LEU A 171 -7.91 10.16 7.17
CA LEU A 171 -6.51 10.06 7.54
C LEU A 171 -5.72 11.30 7.14
N LEU A 172 -6.09 11.94 6.02
CA LEU A 172 -5.46 13.17 5.57
C LEU A 172 -5.81 14.34 6.50
N ASP A 173 -7.07 14.47 6.91
CA ASP A 173 -7.50 15.45 7.93
C ASP A 173 -6.75 15.24 9.26
N MET A 174 -6.54 13.99 9.64
CA MET A 174 -5.75 13.67 10.82
C MET A 174 -4.28 14.03 10.65
N ALA A 175 -3.69 13.76 9.47
CA ALA A 175 -2.29 14.04 9.19
C ALA A 175 -1.94 15.51 9.49
N LEU A 176 -2.80 16.45 9.10
CA LEU A 176 -2.60 17.89 9.34
C LEU A 176 -2.48 18.23 10.85
N ARG A 177 -3.04 17.41 11.73
CA ARG A 177 -2.96 17.59 13.20
C ARG A 177 -1.68 17.02 13.82
N PHE A 178 -0.94 16.19 13.08
CA PHE A 178 0.33 15.62 13.50
C PHE A 178 1.54 16.48 13.09
N ASN A 179 1.30 17.60 12.40
CA ASN A 179 2.33 18.54 11.94
C ASN A 179 3.50 17.82 11.23
N PRO A 180 3.25 17.02 10.18
CA PRO A 180 4.31 16.40 9.39
C PRO A 180 4.90 17.42 8.40
N GLU A 181 6.16 17.27 8.06
CA GLU A 181 6.77 18.02 6.95
C GLU A 181 6.47 17.37 5.60
N ILE A 182 6.18 16.07 5.59
CA ILE A 182 5.88 15.32 4.37
C ILE A 182 4.63 14.48 4.61
N ILE A 183 3.63 14.62 3.76
CA ILE A 183 2.48 13.70 3.68
C ILE A 183 2.61 12.90 2.39
N CYS A 184 2.61 11.57 2.50
CA CYS A 184 2.61 10.68 1.35
C CYS A 184 1.29 9.93 1.28
N VAL A 185 0.50 10.21 0.25
CA VAL A 185 -0.70 9.43 -0.09
C VAL A 185 -0.28 8.34 -1.06
N GLY A 186 -0.37 7.08 -0.65
CA GLY A 186 0.16 5.92 -1.38
C GLY A 186 -0.51 5.69 -2.72
N GLU A 187 -1.81 5.97 -2.83
CA GLU A 187 -2.55 5.96 -4.09
C GLU A 187 -3.73 6.93 -4.03
N MET A 188 -4.03 7.54 -5.16
CA MET A 188 -5.19 8.42 -5.34
C MET A 188 -5.96 7.98 -6.58
N ARG A 189 -7.27 7.74 -6.43
CA ARG A 189 -8.11 7.21 -7.52
C ARG A 189 -9.34 8.08 -7.82
N SER A 190 -9.81 8.87 -6.86
CA SER A 190 -11.04 9.67 -6.99
C SER A 190 -11.00 10.95 -6.14
N SER A 191 -11.91 11.12 -5.20
CA SER A 191 -12.05 12.31 -4.33
C SER A 191 -10.80 12.64 -3.53
N GLU A 192 -10.03 11.64 -3.13
CA GLU A 192 -8.80 11.77 -2.37
C GLU A 192 -7.76 12.66 -3.08
N ALA A 193 -7.78 12.67 -4.42
CA ALA A 193 -6.89 13.54 -5.21
C ALA A 193 -7.18 15.02 -4.98
N TYR A 194 -8.46 15.39 -4.82
CA TYR A 194 -8.86 16.75 -4.51
C TYR A 194 -8.43 17.15 -3.09
N THR A 195 -8.70 16.29 -2.11
CA THR A 195 -8.34 16.54 -0.71
C THR A 195 -6.82 16.64 -0.53
N ALA A 196 -6.04 15.78 -1.22
CA ALA A 196 -4.59 15.85 -1.23
C ALA A 196 -4.06 17.17 -1.84
N GLN A 197 -4.69 17.63 -2.93
CA GLN A 197 -4.34 18.90 -3.56
C GLN A 197 -4.65 20.10 -2.66
N GLU A 198 -5.79 20.11 -1.99
CA GLU A 198 -6.14 21.15 -1.03
C GLU A 198 -5.16 21.17 0.16
N SER A 199 -4.78 20.00 0.68
CA SER A 199 -3.79 19.90 1.76
C SER A 199 -2.42 20.43 1.33
N ALA A 200 -2.00 20.20 0.09
CA ALA A 200 -0.75 20.74 -0.44
C ALA A 200 -0.76 22.29 -0.59
N ARG A 201 -1.96 22.92 -0.63
CA ARG A 201 -2.10 24.39 -0.72
C ARG A 201 -2.12 25.06 0.65
N THR A 202 -2.47 24.34 1.70
CA THR A 202 -2.67 24.88 3.06
C THR A 202 -1.52 24.61 4.02
N GLY A 203 -0.55 23.75 3.60
CA GLY A 203 0.58 23.28 4.41
C GLY A 203 1.91 24.01 4.16
#